data_1fa01666c372e6538928d24082fc9e22
#
_entry.id   1fa01666c372e6538928d24082fc9e22
#
_cell.length_a   1.000
_cell.length_b   1.000
_cell.length_c   1.000
_cell.angle_alpha   90.00
_cell.angle_beta   90.00
_cell.angle_gamma   90.00
#
_symmetry.space_group_name_H-M   'P 1'
#
loop_
_entity.id
_entity.type
_entity.pdbx_description
1 polymer ?
#
loop_
_entity_poly.entity_id
_entity_poly.type
_entity_poly.pdbx_seq_one_letter_code
_entity_poly.pdbx_strand_id
1 'polypeptide(L)'
;LGSLSKEIAVREYKEREVRASKTLSSIMNNMGVDIYVNSFDSHDMLYANASMAAPYGGIKHFEGKKCWQALYTDKTGECEFCPKRHLIDENGLPTKVYSWDYQRPFDQCWFRVFSAAFPWIDGQMAHVITSVDIDHQKKIEEELIIAKDKAENLDRLKSAFLANMSHEIRTPLNSIVGFASMLVEEEDREERQGYIEIMQENTELLLQLISDILDLSKI
;
A
#
# COMPACT_ATOMS: atom_id res chain seq x y z
N LEU A 1 -7.02 -52.01 -40.48
CA LEU A 1 -7.18 -51.78 -39.02
C LEU A 1 -6.20 -50.73 -38.47
N GLY A 2 -4.93 -50.66 -38.96
CA GLY A 2 -3.93 -49.70 -38.44
C GLY A 2 -4.14 -48.24 -38.83
N SER A 3 -4.84 -47.90 -39.91
CA SER A 3 -5.11 -46.54 -40.35
C SER A 3 -6.21 -45.87 -39.49
N LEU A 4 -7.28 -46.60 -39.21
CA LEU A 4 -8.43 -46.13 -38.44
C LEU A 4 -8.02 -45.84 -36.96
N SER A 5 -7.17 -46.69 -36.39
CA SER A 5 -6.62 -46.50 -35.05
C SER A 5 -5.74 -45.25 -34.94
N LYS A 6 -4.96 -44.92 -35.97
CA LYS A 6 -4.15 -43.71 -36.01
C LYS A 6 -5.00 -42.46 -36.16
N GLU A 7 -6.04 -42.50 -36.97
CA GLU A 7 -6.97 -41.35 -37.14
C GLU A 7 -7.75 -41.03 -35.84
N ILE A 8 -8.19 -42.09 -35.12
CA ILE A 8 -8.84 -41.91 -33.81
C ILE A 8 -7.89 -41.27 -32.81
N ALA A 9 -6.66 -41.75 -32.69
CA ALA A 9 -5.66 -41.21 -31.78
C ALA A 9 -5.30 -39.75 -32.08
N VAL A 10 -5.16 -39.38 -33.36
CA VAL A 10 -4.92 -37.99 -33.78
C VAL A 10 -6.10 -37.09 -33.44
N ARG A 11 -7.33 -37.57 -33.62
CA ARG A 11 -8.52 -36.83 -33.28
C ARG A 11 -8.65 -36.61 -31.77
N GLU A 12 -8.46 -37.66 -30.97
CA GLU A 12 -8.46 -37.55 -29.50
C GLU A 12 -7.39 -36.61 -28.98
N TYR A 13 -6.19 -36.63 -29.56
CA TYR A 13 -5.11 -35.70 -29.23
C TYR A 13 -5.52 -34.28 -29.51
N LYS A 14 -6.06 -33.95 -30.69
CA LYS A 14 -6.54 -32.63 -31.04
C LYS A 14 -7.68 -32.15 -30.13
N GLU A 15 -8.62 -33.04 -29.79
CA GLU A 15 -9.73 -32.72 -28.89
C GLU A 15 -9.23 -32.40 -27.48
N ARG A 16 -8.21 -33.11 -26.97
CA ARG A 16 -7.56 -32.81 -25.68
C ARG A 16 -6.84 -31.47 -25.72
N GLU A 17 -6.11 -31.17 -26.76
CA GLU A 17 -5.38 -29.92 -26.95
C GLU A 17 -6.33 -28.72 -26.98
N VAL A 18 -7.42 -28.82 -27.75
CA VAL A 18 -8.46 -27.77 -27.80
C VAL A 18 -9.13 -27.58 -26.43
N ARG A 19 -9.42 -28.66 -25.72
CA ARG A 19 -10.01 -28.61 -24.38
C ARG A 19 -9.06 -27.95 -23.39
N ALA A 20 -7.80 -28.32 -23.38
CA ALA A 20 -6.78 -27.71 -22.51
C ALA A 20 -6.63 -26.20 -22.78
N SER A 21 -6.56 -25.79 -24.05
CA SER A 21 -6.48 -24.40 -24.46
C SER A 21 -7.71 -23.60 -24.01
N LYS A 22 -8.93 -24.12 -24.17
CA LYS A 22 -10.16 -23.48 -23.68
C LYS A 22 -10.18 -23.36 -22.17
N THR A 23 -9.73 -24.37 -21.44
CA THR A 23 -9.66 -24.34 -19.98
C THR A 23 -8.67 -23.28 -19.50
N LEU A 24 -7.48 -23.21 -20.10
CA LEU A 24 -6.48 -22.18 -19.77
C LEU A 24 -7.02 -20.77 -20.05
N SER A 25 -7.64 -20.57 -21.21
CA SER A 25 -8.27 -19.28 -21.52
C SER A 25 -9.37 -18.90 -20.53
N SER A 26 -10.21 -19.87 -20.13
CA SER A 26 -11.24 -19.65 -19.13
C SER A 26 -10.65 -19.27 -17.77
N ILE A 27 -9.61 -19.93 -17.33
CA ILE A 27 -8.89 -19.59 -16.08
C ILE A 27 -8.37 -18.17 -16.18
N MET A 28 -7.60 -17.83 -17.22
CA MET A 28 -7.02 -16.49 -17.42
C MET A 28 -8.06 -15.38 -17.48
N ASN A 29 -9.24 -15.66 -18.02
CA ASN A 29 -10.34 -14.67 -18.10
C ASN A 29 -11.08 -14.47 -16.77
N ASN A 30 -11.00 -15.42 -15.83
CA ASN A 30 -11.72 -15.38 -14.56
C ASN A 30 -10.82 -15.09 -13.34
N MET A 31 -9.52 -14.87 -13.54
CA MET A 31 -8.58 -14.58 -12.44
C MET A 31 -8.68 -13.14 -11.90
N GLY A 32 -9.42 -12.25 -12.53
CA GLY A 32 -9.49 -10.83 -12.16
C GLY A 32 -8.17 -10.08 -12.37
N VAL A 33 -7.35 -10.58 -13.29
CA VAL A 33 -6.03 -10.03 -13.63
C VAL A 33 -6.03 -9.68 -15.11
N ASP A 34 -5.55 -8.51 -15.45
CA ASP A 34 -5.32 -8.13 -16.84
C ASP A 34 -4.03 -8.77 -17.32
N ILE A 35 -4.10 -9.49 -18.45
CA ILE A 35 -2.95 -10.21 -19.02
C ILE A 35 -2.82 -9.88 -20.50
N TYR A 36 -1.63 -9.48 -20.92
CA TYR A 36 -1.28 -9.47 -22.32
C TYR A 36 0.14 -9.97 -22.56
N VAL A 37 0.38 -10.45 -23.77
CA VAL A 37 1.69 -10.93 -24.23
C VAL A 37 2.01 -10.25 -25.54
N ASN A 38 3.22 -9.79 -25.68
CA ASN A 38 3.73 -9.25 -26.93
C ASN A 38 5.10 -9.85 -27.28
N SER A 39 5.45 -9.83 -28.56
CA SER A 39 6.79 -10.21 -29.01
C SER A 39 7.84 -9.33 -28.32
N PHE A 40 8.93 -9.96 -27.89
CA PHE A 40 10.00 -9.23 -27.22
C PHE A 40 10.69 -8.23 -28.14
N ASP A 41 10.95 -8.60 -29.39
CA ASP A 41 11.67 -7.78 -30.34
C ASP A 41 10.77 -6.82 -31.13
N SER A 42 9.70 -7.36 -31.74
CA SER A 42 8.83 -6.58 -32.64
C SER A 42 7.73 -5.81 -31.91
N HIS A 43 7.45 -6.10 -30.63
CA HIS A 43 6.38 -5.51 -29.84
C HIS A 43 4.96 -5.87 -30.31
N ASP A 44 4.81 -6.77 -31.27
CA ASP A 44 3.52 -7.17 -31.79
C ASP A 44 2.71 -7.88 -30.69
N MET A 45 1.44 -7.54 -30.58
CA MET A 45 0.52 -8.18 -29.63
C MET A 45 0.27 -9.61 -30.03
N LEU A 46 0.60 -10.56 -29.15
CA LEU A 46 0.42 -11.99 -29.36
C LEU A 46 -0.81 -12.54 -28.66
N TYR A 47 -1.15 -11.95 -27.51
CA TYR A 47 -2.29 -12.37 -26.70
C TYR A 47 -2.78 -11.24 -25.80
N ALA A 48 -4.08 -11.21 -25.55
CA ALA A 48 -4.69 -10.44 -24.46
C ALA A 48 -5.88 -11.25 -23.92
N ASN A 49 -6.07 -11.27 -22.59
CA ASN A 49 -7.27 -11.88 -22.02
C ASN A 49 -8.47 -10.94 -22.08
N ALA A 50 -9.65 -11.46 -21.79
CA ALA A 50 -10.90 -10.70 -21.88
C ALA A 50 -10.93 -9.50 -20.91
N SER A 51 -10.37 -9.65 -19.70
CA SER A 51 -10.28 -8.58 -18.71
C SER A 51 -9.45 -7.41 -19.25
N MET A 52 -8.26 -7.68 -19.77
CA MET A 52 -7.40 -6.67 -20.39
C MET A 52 -8.06 -5.99 -21.58
N ALA A 53 -8.83 -6.73 -22.37
CA ALA A 53 -9.41 -6.22 -23.59
C ALA A 53 -10.71 -5.41 -23.37
N ALA A 54 -11.42 -5.63 -22.27
CA ALA A 54 -12.72 -5.03 -22.01
C ALA A 54 -12.72 -3.48 -22.06
N PRO A 55 -11.77 -2.76 -21.44
CA PRO A 55 -11.74 -1.29 -21.50
C PRO A 55 -11.47 -0.73 -22.90
N TYR A 56 -10.93 -1.55 -23.81
CA TYR A 56 -10.56 -1.15 -25.18
C TYR A 56 -11.55 -1.58 -26.24
N GLY A 57 -12.74 -2.08 -25.85
CA GLY A 57 -13.78 -2.53 -26.77
C GLY A 57 -13.62 -3.97 -27.29
N GLY A 58 -12.75 -4.77 -26.64
CA GLY A 58 -12.60 -6.20 -26.89
C GLY A 58 -11.30 -6.60 -27.59
N ILE A 59 -11.10 -7.92 -27.72
CA ILE A 59 -9.83 -8.53 -28.17
C ILE A 59 -9.40 -8.03 -29.56
N LYS A 60 -10.35 -7.76 -30.46
CA LYS A 60 -10.08 -7.27 -31.84
C LYS A 60 -9.26 -5.97 -31.87
N HIS A 61 -9.35 -5.17 -30.78
CA HIS A 61 -8.57 -3.94 -30.68
C HIS A 61 -7.06 -4.19 -30.72
N PHE A 62 -6.62 -5.34 -30.25
CA PHE A 62 -5.20 -5.70 -30.12
C PHE A 62 -4.63 -6.39 -31.35
N GLU A 63 -5.48 -6.94 -32.23
CA GLU A 63 -5.06 -7.72 -33.40
C GLU A 63 -4.24 -6.86 -34.37
N GLY A 64 -3.05 -7.34 -34.73
CA GLY A 64 -2.14 -6.72 -35.71
C GLY A 64 -1.52 -5.40 -35.25
N LYS A 65 -1.64 -5.05 -33.97
CA LYS A 65 -1.03 -3.84 -33.42
C LYS A 65 0.19 -4.15 -32.56
N LYS A 66 1.05 -3.16 -32.43
CA LYS A 66 2.11 -3.17 -31.44
C LYS A 66 1.57 -2.78 -30.07
N CYS A 67 2.19 -3.24 -28.97
CA CYS A 67 1.71 -2.99 -27.61
C CYS A 67 1.50 -1.49 -27.32
N TRP A 68 2.42 -0.64 -27.73
CA TRP A 68 2.30 0.80 -27.55
C TRP A 68 1.19 1.44 -28.40
N GLN A 69 0.85 0.90 -29.58
CA GLN A 69 -0.28 1.35 -30.39
C GLN A 69 -1.64 0.93 -29.81
N ALA A 70 -1.65 -0.24 -29.17
CA ALA A 70 -2.89 -0.77 -28.61
C ALA A 70 -3.23 -0.13 -27.25
N LEU A 71 -2.22 0.24 -26.46
CA LEU A 71 -2.41 0.70 -25.08
C LEU A 71 -2.39 2.22 -24.91
N TYR A 72 -1.75 2.95 -25.84
CA TYR A 72 -1.59 4.41 -25.75
C TYR A 72 -2.01 5.08 -27.05
N THR A 73 -2.79 6.14 -26.94
CA THR A 73 -3.31 6.89 -28.10
C THR A 73 -2.29 7.89 -28.66
N ASP A 74 -1.30 8.27 -27.87
CA ASP A 74 -0.33 9.33 -28.15
C ASP A 74 1.09 8.81 -28.49
N LYS A 75 1.31 7.49 -28.41
CA LYS A 75 2.63 6.89 -28.65
C LYS A 75 2.82 6.50 -30.11
N THR A 76 3.96 6.93 -30.66
CA THR A 76 4.40 6.59 -32.03
C THR A 76 5.54 5.57 -32.07
N GLY A 77 5.99 5.12 -30.89
CA GLY A 77 7.10 4.18 -30.73
C GLY A 77 7.13 3.53 -29.37
N GLU A 78 8.21 2.81 -29.11
CA GLU A 78 8.45 2.13 -27.83
C GLU A 78 8.36 3.09 -26.64
N CYS A 79 7.77 2.60 -25.53
CA CYS A 79 7.65 3.39 -24.30
C CYS A 79 9.02 3.57 -23.64
N GLU A 80 9.36 4.79 -23.22
CA GLU A 80 10.60 5.10 -22.49
C GLU A 80 10.74 4.30 -21.19
N PHE A 81 9.58 3.99 -20.57
CA PHE A 81 9.48 3.20 -19.34
C PHE A 81 9.29 1.69 -19.59
N CYS A 82 9.57 1.22 -20.83
CA CYS A 82 9.40 -0.21 -21.15
C CYS A 82 10.31 -1.07 -20.27
N PRO A 83 9.76 -2.06 -19.52
CA PRO A 83 10.54 -2.86 -18.58
C PRO A 83 11.45 -3.88 -19.25
N LYS A 84 11.37 -4.10 -20.56
CA LYS A 84 12.10 -5.16 -21.30
C LYS A 84 13.59 -5.21 -20.96
N ARG A 85 14.24 -4.06 -20.80
CA ARG A 85 15.67 -3.97 -20.42
C ARG A 85 16.02 -4.65 -19.08
N HIS A 86 15.01 -4.90 -18.23
CA HIS A 86 15.18 -5.56 -16.93
C HIS A 86 14.81 -7.06 -16.97
N LEU A 87 14.29 -7.53 -18.12
CA LEU A 87 13.70 -8.88 -18.23
C LEU A 87 14.65 -9.91 -18.82
N ILE A 88 15.77 -9.48 -19.40
CA ILE A 88 16.82 -10.34 -19.93
C ILE A 88 18.17 -9.93 -19.36
N ASP A 89 19.06 -10.89 -19.17
CA ASP A 89 20.45 -10.67 -18.77
C ASP A 89 21.36 -10.37 -19.97
N GLU A 90 22.64 -10.19 -19.70
CA GLU A 90 23.69 -9.95 -20.74
C GLU A 90 23.82 -11.10 -21.75
N ASN A 91 23.36 -12.29 -21.41
CA ASN A 91 23.37 -13.47 -22.27
C ASN A 91 22.04 -13.67 -23.02
N GLY A 92 21.08 -12.74 -22.87
CA GLY A 92 19.76 -12.83 -23.46
C GLY A 92 18.81 -13.82 -22.76
N LEU A 93 19.14 -14.28 -21.56
CA LEU A 93 18.30 -15.19 -20.79
C LEU A 93 17.30 -14.42 -19.90
N PRO A 94 16.09 -14.97 -19.72
CA PRO A 94 15.09 -14.36 -18.85
C PRO A 94 15.60 -14.15 -17.41
N THR A 95 15.37 -12.98 -16.86
CA THR A 95 15.65 -12.62 -15.47
C THR A 95 14.45 -12.94 -14.58
N LYS A 96 14.48 -12.46 -13.32
CA LYS A 96 13.33 -12.52 -12.41
C LYS A 96 12.21 -11.61 -12.89
N VAL A 97 10.98 -11.91 -12.43
CA VAL A 97 9.83 -11.05 -12.64
C VAL A 97 10.13 -9.63 -12.12
N TYR A 98 9.92 -8.64 -12.97
CA TYR A 98 10.01 -7.22 -12.62
C TYR A 98 8.62 -6.68 -12.29
N SER A 99 8.48 -5.93 -11.20
CA SER A 99 7.18 -5.40 -10.78
C SER A 99 7.27 -3.95 -10.35
N TRP A 100 6.19 -3.20 -10.60
CA TRP A 100 6.03 -1.80 -10.19
C TRP A 100 4.56 -1.45 -10.01
N ASP A 101 4.28 -0.39 -9.27
CA ASP A 101 2.94 0.19 -9.16
C ASP A 101 2.79 1.27 -10.25
N TYR A 102 1.64 1.26 -10.93
CA TYR A 102 1.32 2.14 -12.03
C TYR A 102 -0.08 2.73 -11.83
N GLN A 103 -0.20 4.04 -11.99
CA GLN A 103 -1.50 4.71 -12.00
C GLN A 103 -1.93 4.96 -13.43
N ARG A 104 -3.06 4.40 -13.81
CA ARG A 104 -3.59 4.52 -15.17
C ARG A 104 -4.12 5.93 -15.44
N PRO A 105 -3.65 6.64 -16.49
CA PRO A 105 -3.91 8.08 -16.65
C PRO A 105 -5.38 8.46 -16.87
N PHE A 106 -6.16 7.62 -17.51
CA PHE A 106 -7.53 8.00 -17.91
C PHE A 106 -8.57 7.84 -16.80
N ASP A 107 -8.37 6.98 -15.81
CA ASP A 107 -9.30 6.73 -14.70
C ASP A 107 -8.66 6.82 -13.32
N GLN A 108 -7.35 7.09 -13.27
CA GLN A 108 -6.55 7.24 -12.06
C GLN A 108 -6.52 5.99 -11.14
N CYS A 109 -6.95 4.82 -11.64
CA CYS A 109 -6.89 3.56 -10.91
C CYS A 109 -5.46 3.07 -10.78
N TRP A 110 -5.13 2.52 -9.61
CA TRP A 110 -3.82 1.96 -9.32
C TRP A 110 -3.75 0.48 -9.66
N PHE A 111 -2.70 0.11 -10.36
CA PHE A 111 -2.40 -1.27 -10.73
C PHE A 111 -1.01 -1.66 -10.26
N ARG A 112 -0.86 -2.89 -9.75
CA ARG A 112 0.45 -3.53 -9.62
C ARG A 112 0.71 -4.34 -10.87
N VAL A 113 1.78 -3.98 -11.56
CA VAL A 113 2.17 -4.58 -12.84
C VAL A 113 3.33 -5.53 -12.61
N PHE A 114 3.24 -6.70 -13.22
CA PHE A 114 4.32 -7.69 -13.24
C PHE A 114 4.70 -7.98 -14.69
N SER A 115 5.99 -8.05 -14.95
CA SER A 115 6.55 -8.31 -16.28
C SER A 115 7.57 -9.42 -16.23
N ALA A 116 7.54 -10.30 -17.22
CA ALA A 116 8.53 -11.35 -17.40
C ALA A 116 8.79 -11.64 -18.88
N ALA A 117 9.99 -12.05 -19.20
CA ALA A 117 10.34 -12.63 -20.50
C ALA A 117 10.27 -14.16 -20.43
N PHE A 118 9.80 -14.79 -21.51
CA PHE A 118 9.75 -16.25 -21.62
C PHE A 118 9.72 -16.68 -23.08
N PRO A 119 10.12 -17.93 -23.40
CA PRO A 119 10.02 -18.47 -24.75
C PRO A 119 8.55 -18.68 -25.15
N TRP A 120 8.14 -18.13 -26.29
CA TRP A 120 6.83 -18.34 -26.88
C TRP A 120 6.76 -19.68 -27.63
N ILE A 121 5.55 -20.06 -28.08
CA ILE A 121 5.29 -21.33 -28.78
C ILE A 121 6.08 -21.52 -30.07
N ASP A 122 6.55 -20.46 -30.70
CA ASP A 122 7.41 -20.46 -31.88
C ASP A 122 8.91 -20.44 -31.54
N GLY A 123 9.26 -20.45 -30.26
CA GLY A 123 10.63 -20.37 -29.77
C GLY A 123 11.20 -18.96 -29.70
N GLN A 124 10.48 -17.94 -30.16
CA GLN A 124 10.91 -16.54 -30.00
C GLN A 124 10.67 -16.05 -28.56
N MET A 125 11.43 -15.06 -28.13
CA MET A 125 11.23 -14.47 -26.82
C MET A 125 9.94 -13.62 -26.80
N ALA A 126 9.10 -13.84 -25.81
CA ALA A 126 7.92 -13.06 -25.56
C ALA A 126 7.99 -12.33 -24.21
N HIS A 127 7.22 -11.26 -24.10
CA HIS A 127 7.07 -10.45 -22.91
C HIS A 127 5.64 -10.56 -22.41
N VAL A 128 5.45 -11.17 -21.25
CA VAL A 128 4.15 -11.19 -20.56
C VAL A 128 4.07 -10.06 -19.57
N ILE A 129 2.94 -9.38 -19.57
CA ILE A 129 2.58 -8.37 -18.60
C ILE A 129 1.26 -8.79 -17.96
N THR A 130 1.25 -8.73 -16.63
CA THR A 130 0.03 -8.90 -15.85
C THR A 130 -0.17 -7.70 -14.96
N SER A 131 -1.41 -7.22 -14.81
CA SER A 131 -1.74 -6.15 -13.89
C SER A 131 -2.92 -6.52 -13.00
N VAL A 132 -2.79 -6.18 -11.73
CA VAL A 132 -3.80 -6.41 -10.69
C VAL A 132 -4.24 -5.05 -10.18
N ASP A 133 -5.54 -4.84 -10.08
CA ASP A 133 -6.11 -3.65 -9.46
C ASP A 133 -5.75 -3.62 -7.96
N ILE A 134 -5.10 -2.55 -7.52
CA ILE A 134 -4.70 -2.31 -6.13
C ILE A 134 -5.32 -1.02 -5.56
N ASP A 135 -6.34 -0.47 -6.19
CA ASP A 135 -6.96 0.80 -5.81
C ASP A 135 -7.51 0.73 -4.38
N HIS A 136 -8.19 -0.37 -4.06
CA HIS A 136 -8.68 -0.60 -2.70
C HIS A 136 -7.54 -0.75 -1.68
N GLN A 137 -6.46 -1.43 -2.04
CA GLN A 137 -5.28 -1.56 -1.18
C GLN A 137 -4.64 -0.20 -0.92
N LYS A 138 -4.49 0.63 -1.95
CA LYS A 138 -3.92 1.99 -1.82
C LYS A 138 -4.77 2.89 -0.92
N LYS A 139 -6.09 2.83 -1.03
CA LYS A 139 -7.00 3.58 -0.14
C LYS A 139 -6.86 3.16 1.32
N ILE A 140 -6.83 1.84 1.58
CA ILE A 140 -6.62 1.33 2.95
C ILE A 140 -5.26 1.77 3.49
N GLU A 141 -4.21 1.73 2.68
CA GLU A 141 -2.86 2.16 3.07
C GLU A 141 -2.83 3.64 3.45
N GLU A 142 -3.50 4.50 2.67
CA GLU A 142 -3.64 5.93 2.96
C GLU A 142 -4.42 6.19 4.25
N GLU A 143 -5.57 5.53 4.43
CA GLU A 143 -6.37 5.62 5.65
C GLU A 143 -5.58 5.17 6.88
N LEU A 144 -4.79 4.11 6.76
CA LEU A 144 -3.93 3.61 7.83
C LEU A 144 -2.83 4.59 8.21
N ILE A 145 -2.20 5.24 7.22
CA ILE A 145 -1.18 6.28 7.48
C ILE A 145 -1.80 7.44 8.25
N ILE A 146 -2.97 7.94 7.80
CA ILE A 146 -3.68 9.04 8.47
C ILE A 146 -4.06 8.65 9.91
N ALA A 147 -4.59 7.44 10.12
CA ALA A 147 -4.97 6.96 11.44
C ALA A 147 -3.76 6.81 12.37
N LYS A 148 -2.64 6.32 11.84
CA LYS A 148 -1.37 6.19 12.57
C LYS A 148 -0.85 7.56 13.01
N ASP A 149 -0.76 8.52 12.10
CA ASP A 149 -0.27 9.86 12.40
C ASP A 149 -1.13 10.55 13.46
N LYS A 150 -2.45 10.36 13.38
CA LYS A 150 -3.38 10.86 14.40
C LYS A 150 -3.13 10.22 15.76
N ALA A 151 -2.94 8.90 15.81
CA ALA A 151 -2.67 8.18 17.04
C ALA A 151 -1.33 8.62 17.67
N GLU A 152 -0.27 8.75 16.89
CA GLU A 152 1.05 9.20 17.34
C GLU A 152 1.00 10.64 17.88
N ASN A 153 0.26 11.53 17.22
CA ASN A 153 0.07 12.91 17.69
C ASN A 153 -0.71 12.96 19.03
N LEU A 154 -1.76 12.14 19.17
CA LEU A 154 -2.49 12.05 20.43
C LEU A 154 -1.62 11.51 21.56
N ASP A 155 -0.80 10.50 21.32
CA ASP A 155 0.12 9.94 22.33
C ASP A 155 1.16 10.96 22.76
N ARG A 156 1.71 11.73 21.82
CA ARG A 156 2.66 12.81 22.11
C ARG A 156 2.02 13.92 22.93
N LEU A 157 0.79 14.33 22.59
CA LEU A 157 0.04 15.34 23.35
C LEU A 157 -0.26 14.85 24.77
N LYS A 158 -0.69 13.59 24.92
CA LYS A 158 -0.93 12.94 26.21
C LYS A 158 0.34 12.91 27.07
N SER A 159 1.45 12.54 26.48
CA SER A 159 2.75 12.49 27.21
C SER A 159 3.21 13.88 27.65
N ALA A 160 3.11 14.88 26.78
CA ALA A 160 3.44 16.26 27.12
C ALA A 160 2.50 16.80 28.19
N PHE A 161 1.20 16.51 28.11
CA PHE A 161 0.22 16.90 29.13
C PHE A 161 0.57 16.30 30.51
N LEU A 162 0.83 15.00 30.59
CA LEU A 162 1.22 14.33 31.85
C LEU A 162 2.51 14.88 32.42
N ALA A 163 3.51 15.18 31.59
CA ALA A 163 4.76 15.79 32.03
C ALA A 163 4.55 17.19 32.64
N ASN A 164 3.76 18.04 31.95
CA ASN A 164 3.43 19.39 32.42
C ASN A 164 2.63 19.32 33.73
N MET A 165 1.58 18.48 33.79
CA MET A 165 0.78 18.30 35.00
C MET A 165 1.61 17.82 36.19
N SER A 166 2.54 16.89 35.94
CA SER A 166 3.46 16.44 36.99
C SER A 166 4.32 17.56 37.54
N HIS A 167 4.73 18.50 36.69
CA HIS A 167 5.54 19.63 37.09
C HIS A 167 4.71 20.67 37.86
N GLU A 168 3.50 20.97 37.37
CA GLU A 168 2.58 21.92 38.00
C GLU A 168 2.06 21.42 39.37
N ILE A 169 1.87 20.13 39.57
CA ILE A 169 1.53 19.52 40.84
C ILE A 169 2.75 19.54 41.80
N ARG A 170 3.95 19.25 41.30
CA ARG A 170 5.15 19.13 42.14
C ARG A 170 5.53 20.47 42.80
N THR A 171 5.36 21.59 42.10
CA THR A 171 5.76 22.91 42.61
C THR A 171 5.01 23.32 43.88
N PRO A 172 3.67 23.37 43.92
CA PRO A 172 2.92 23.71 45.12
C PRO A 172 3.11 22.63 46.24
N LEU A 173 3.20 21.35 45.86
CA LEU A 173 3.45 20.28 46.82
C LEU A 173 4.79 20.45 47.54
N ASN A 174 5.89 20.76 46.83
CA ASN A 174 7.20 21.02 47.43
C ASN A 174 7.18 22.26 48.32
N SER A 175 6.41 23.30 47.96
CA SER A 175 6.20 24.49 48.80
C SER A 175 5.51 24.12 50.12
N ILE A 176 4.42 23.34 50.07
CA ILE A 176 3.70 22.88 51.25
C ILE A 176 4.63 22.08 52.17
N VAL A 177 5.36 21.08 51.61
CA VAL A 177 6.27 20.22 52.38
C VAL A 177 7.44 21.04 52.96
N GLY A 178 7.99 21.97 52.22
CA GLY A 178 9.09 22.82 52.66
C GLY A 178 8.69 23.75 53.83
N PHE A 179 7.57 24.47 53.70
CA PHE A 179 7.09 25.34 54.78
C PHE A 179 6.56 24.55 55.98
N ALA A 180 6.01 23.35 55.79
CA ALA A 180 5.63 22.46 56.88
C ALA A 180 6.85 22.07 57.73
N SER A 181 8.01 21.79 57.08
CA SER A 181 9.24 21.51 57.81
C SER A 181 9.79 22.70 58.57
N MET A 182 9.75 23.87 57.97
CA MET A 182 10.16 25.14 58.63
C MET A 182 9.26 25.51 59.79
N LEU A 183 7.98 25.26 59.70
CA LEU A 183 6.97 25.56 60.73
C LEU A 183 7.30 24.82 62.07
N VAL A 184 7.94 23.67 62.02
CA VAL A 184 8.28 22.88 63.21
C VAL A 184 9.44 23.53 63.99
N GLU A 185 10.38 24.20 63.31
CA GLU A 185 11.58 24.79 63.90
C GLU A 185 11.43 26.26 64.24
N GLU A 186 10.39 26.94 63.72
CA GLU A 186 10.13 28.38 63.86
C GLU A 186 9.48 28.69 65.21
N GLU A 187 10.05 29.59 65.98
CA GLU A 187 9.52 30.04 67.29
C GLU A 187 8.74 31.35 67.17
N ASP A 188 9.01 32.15 66.14
CA ASP A 188 8.31 33.44 65.93
C ASP A 188 6.90 33.21 65.43
N ARG A 189 5.97 33.87 66.12
CA ARG A 189 4.52 33.70 65.84
C ARG A 189 4.09 34.32 64.51
N GLU A 190 4.68 35.43 64.11
CA GLU A 190 4.34 36.12 62.87
C GLU A 190 4.89 35.34 61.69
N GLU A 191 6.12 34.85 61.75
CA GLU A 191 6.71 34.02 60.73
C GLU A 191 5.97 32.70 60.56
N ARG A 192 5.60 32.01 61.64
CA ARG A 192 4.73 30.82 61.61
C ARG A 192 3.39 31.07 60.89
N GLN A 193 2.75 32.24 61.17
CA GLN A 193 1.50 32.56 60.51
C GLN A 193 1.71 32.76 58.99
N GLY A 194 2.79 33.41 58.56
CA GLY A 194 3.17 33.55 57.16
C GLY A 194 3.37 32.19 56.46
N TYR A 195 4.05 31.21 57.11
CA TYR A 195 4.20 29.87 56.53
C TYR A 195 2.85 29.16 56.36
N ILE A 196 1.93 29.28 57.31
CA ILE A 196 0.57 28.71 57.21
C ILE A 196 -0.19 29.32 56.02
N GLU A 197 -0.14 30.61 55.82
CA GLU A 197 -0.80 31.29 54.70
C GLU A 197 -0.27 30.82 53.35
N ILE A 198 1.07 30.71 53.20
CA ILE A 198 1.68 30.19 51.98
C ILE A 198 1.25 28.74 51.71
N MET A 199 1.18 27.92 52.75
CA MET A 199 0.74 26.50 52.62
C MET A 199 -0.72 26.43 52.22
N GLN A 200 -1.59 27.28 52.75
CA GLN A 200 -3.01 27.35 52.38
C GLN A 200 -3.21 27.76 50.90
N GLU A 201 -2.54 28.84 50.46
CA GLU A 201 -2.56 29.27 49.06
C GLU A 201 -2.11 28.16 48.10
N ASN A 202 -1.01 27.46 48.41
CA ASN A 202 -0.53 26.34 47.57
C ASN A 202 -1.47 25.15 47.60
N THR A 203 -2.18 24.91 48.70
CA THR A 203 -3.19 23.84 48.80
C THR A 203 -4.41 24.17 47.93
N GLU A 204 -4.89 25.42 47.95
CA GLU A 204 -5.99 25.84 47.07
C GLU A 204 -5.63 25.74 45.59
N LEU A 205 -4.40 26.17 45.22
CA LEU A 205 -3.89 26.02 43.87
C LEU A 205 -3.86 24.55 43.43
N LEU A 206 -3.39 23.65 44.31
CA LEU A 206 -3.34 22.21 44.00
C LEU A 206 -4.73 21.62 43.81
N LEU A 207 -5.70 22.00 44.63
CA LEU A 207 -7.10 21.54 44.50
C LEU A 207 -7.73 22.01 43.18
N GLN A 208 -7.45 23.27 42.80
CA GLN A 208 -7.89 23.81 41.51
C GLN A 208 -7.32 23.02 40.33
N LEU A 209 -5.99 22.76 40.33
CA LEU A 209 -5.34 21.97 39.29
C LEU A 209 -5.95 20.56 39.17
N ILE A 210 -6.23 19.92 40.29
CA ILE A 210 -6.85 18.57 40.30
C ILE A 210 -8.26 18.66 39.70
N SER A 211 -9.04 19.67 40.05
CA SER A 211 -10.40 19.88 39.48
C SER A 211 -10.33 20.05 37.97
N ASP A 212 -9.41 20.89 37.48
CA ASP A 212 -9.24 21.16 36.06
C ASP A 212 -8.86 19.88 35.28
N ILE A 213 -7.99 19.04 35.85
CA ILE A 213 -7.61 17.73 35.25
C ILE A 213 -8.80 16.80 35.20
N LEU A 214 -9.62 16.73 36.26
CA LEU A 214 -10.79 15.86 36.31
C LEU A 214 -11.86 16.30 35.31
N ASP A 215 -12.02 17.59 35.10
CA ASP A 215 -12.98 18.11 34.12
C ASP A 215 -12.53 17.84 32.68
N LEU A 216 -11.23 17.96 32.39
CA LEU A 216 -10.66 17.56 31.10
C LEU A 216 -10.79 16.04 30.82
N SER A 217 -10.81 15.22 31.86
CA SER A 217 -10.92 13.75 31.71
C SER A 217 -12.36 13.26 31.43
N LYS A 218 -13.37 14.15 31.52
CA LYS A 218 -14.79 13.84 31.20
C LYS A 218 -15.16 14.08 29.74
N ILE A 219 -14.27 14.69 28.96
CA ILE A 219 -14.44 14.94 27.52
C ILE A 219 -13.84 13.78 26.73
#